data_008c01269cebfe4a385cf421804d0fac
#
_entry.id   008c01269cebfe4a385cf421804d0fac
#
_cell.length_a   1.000
_cell.length_b   1.000
_cell.length_c   1.000
_cell.angle_alpha   90.00
_cell.angle_beta   90.00
_cell.angle_gamma   90.00
#
_symmetry.space_group_name_H-M   'P 1'
#
loop_
_entity.id
_entity.type
_entity.pdbx_description
1 polymer ?
#
loop_
_entity_poly.entity_id
_entity_poly.type
_entity_poly.pdbx_seq_one_letter_code
_entity_poly.pdbx_strand_id
1 'polypeptide(L)'
;MKKLIISTGVPLLLCSTALWAQEKIPSTWTLQDCFEYARDHSITLQQNRLSVEESEVNTKEAKAQLFPSFDFSTSHNYNNYPMADGSRSGKNVYTGTYGIDASWTIFDGKRRNTIKANRIQEKQQQYAFKETLDNLQIEILTDYLQILYAEEASNICKQTVEVSLRQVERSRELLAAGSISKSDLAQLEAQYSNDKYQLVTAEANRDQLKLELKQLLELDINQEMNLATPEIDESKVLVPLPDKSTVYTTALGFVPSIQSGKLELEVAELNIANAKAGYYPNLSLNAGIGSGHNTGNNGSFGTQMKQGFNESVGLTLSVPIYSRRSNKSAGERAKIQQKISQLDLKNQEKDLLNQIENVWLDASSAQSKYLAAKEQLNATKTSYELTEEQFYLGMKNTVEMLTAKNNWLSAQQEELQSRFMALLNLKLLDYYENKPLTLD
;
A
#
# COMPACT_ATOMS: atom_id res chain seq x y z
N MET A 1 -60.21 -9.68 38.60
CA MET A 1 -59.73 -8.32 38.26
C MET A 1 -58.39 -8.11 38.92
N LYS A 2 -57.28 -8.24 38.18
CA LYS A 2 -55.96 -7.81 38.57
C LYS A 2 -55.39 -6.97 37.42
N LYS A 3 -55.22 -5.67 37.70
CA LYS A 3 -54.72 -4.69 36.75
C LYS A 3 -53.23 -4.90 36.52
N LEU A 4 -52.85 -5.10 35.27
CA LEU A 4 -51.47 -5.11 34.82
C LEU A 4 -51.07 -3.64 34.57
N ILE A 5 -50.17 -3.11 35.36
CA ILE A 5 -49.58 -1.79 35.17
C ILE A 5 -48.39 -1.96 34.21
N ILE A 6 -48.57 -1.48 32.96
CA ILE A 6 -47.49 -1.40 31.98
C ILE A 6 -46.74 -0.08 32.26
N SER A 7 -45.55 -0.20 32.84
CA SER A 7 -44.59 0.90 32.99
C SER A 7 -43.90 1.13 31.66
N THR A 8 -44.24 2.21 30.97
CA THR A 8 -43.52 2.71 29.79
C THR A 8 -42.26 3.42 30.25
N GLY A 9 -41.14 2.68 30.31
CA GLY A 9 -39.81 3.27 30.44
C GLY A 9 -39.40 3.91 29.12
N VAL A 10 -39.32 5.22 29.05
CA VAL A 10 -38.72 5.99 27.97
C VAL A 10 -37.22 5.81 28.07
N PRO A 11 -36.52 5.26 27.07
CA PRO A 11 -35.09 5.27 27.07
C PRO A 11 -34.57 6.68 26.80
N LEU A 12 -33.92 7.28 27.79
CA LEU A 12 -33.09 8.48 27.62
C LEU A 12 -32.00 8.16 26.62
N LEU A 13 -32.14 8.62 25.38
CA LEU A 13 -31.07 8.66 24.39
C LEU A 13 -30.02 9.67 24.90
N LEU A 14 -29.00 9.16 25.60
CA LEU A 14 -27.75 9.86 25.79
C LEU A 14 -27.09 10.01 24.41
N CYS A 15 -27.35 11.15 23.75
CA CYS A 15 -26.50 11.64 22.68
C CYS A 15 -25.10 11.83 23.26
N SER A 16 -24.25 10.79 23.15
CA SER A 16 -22.82 10.94 23.25
C SER A 16 -22.41 11.80 22.04
N THR A 17 -22.28 13.12 22.27
CA THR A 17 -21.50 13.97 21.40
C THR A 17 -20.08 13.40 21.45
N ALA A 18 -19.74 12.57 20.47
CA ALA A 18 -18.35 12.28 20.16
C ALA A 18 -17.71 13.66 19.92
N LEU A 19 -16.98 14.17 20.90
CA LEU A 19 -15.99 15.22 20.66
C LEU A 19 -15.04 14.61 19.63
N TRP A 20 -15.25 14.98 18.38
CA TRP A 20 -14.23 14.88 17.37
C TRP A 20 -13.09 15.76 17.92
N ALA A 21 -12.09 15.13 18.50
CA ALA A 21 -10.85 15.81 18.76
C ALA A 21 -10.43 16.38 17.41
N GLN A 22 -10.49 17.70 17.26
CA GLN A 22 -9.96 18.39 16.10
C GLN A 22 -8.47 18.06 16.12
N GLU A 23 -8.06 17.11 15.29
CA GLU A 23 -6.66 16.76 15.11
C GLU A 23 -5.92 18.06 14.80
N LYS A 24 -4.93 18.34 15.62
CA LYS A 24 -4.17 19.58 15.53
C LYS A 24 -3.23 19.43 14.33
N ILE A 25 -3.76 19.81 13.15
CA ILE A 25 -3.00 19.81 11.92
C ILE A 25 -1.78 20.71 12.11
N PRO A 26 -0.56 20.22 11.87
CA PRO A 26 0.64 21.02 12.05
C PRO A 26 0.64 22.21 11.10
N SER A 27 1.05 23.38 11.59
CA SER A 27 1.24 24.56 10.74
C SER A 27 2.43 24.42 9.79
N THR A 28 3.38 23.58 10.16
CA THR A 28 4.56 23.21 9.37
C THR A 28 4.74 21.71 9.48
N TRP A 29 4.82 21.05 8.33
CA TRP A 29 4.88 19.59 8.22
C TRP A 29 6.33 19.14 8.16
N THR A 30 6.74 18.33 9.12
CA THR A 30 7.98 17.55 9.03
C THR A 30 7.75 16.25 8.26
N LEU A 31 8.80 15.60 7.80
CA LEU A 31 8.69 14.28 7.17
C LEU A 31 8.01 13.26 8.12
N GLN A 32 8.32 13.33 9.41
CA GLN A 32 7.73 12.45 10.40
C GLN A 32 6.22 12.69 10.59
N ASP A 33 5.79 13.96 10.60
CA ASP A 33 4.37 14.30 10.65
C ASP A 33 3.61 13.75 9.43
N CYS A 34 4.23 13.80 8.24
CA CYS A 34 3.66 13.22 7.01
C CYS A 34 3.49 11.70 7.14
N PHE A 35 4.49 10.98 7.69
CA PHE A 35 4.41 9.54 7.89
C PHE A 35 3.32 9.14 8.90
N GLU A 36 3.23 9.86 10.02
CA GLU A 36 2.22 9.60 11.06
C GLU A 36 0.82 9.86 10.53
N TYR A 37 0.63 10.98 9.86
CA TYR A 37 -0.66 11.33 9.28
C TYR A 37 -1.10 10.34 8.19
N ALA A 38 -0.21 10.00 7.25
CA ALA A 38 -0.50 9.02 6.20
C ALA A 38 -0.83 7.63 6.75
N ARG A 39 -0.16 7.19 7.81
CA ARG A 39 -0.44 5.91 8.47
C ARG A 39 -1.88 5.79 8.97
N ASP A 40 -2.44 6.90 9.44
CA ASP A 40 -3.76 6.91 10.04
C ASP A 40 -4.88 7.27 9.03
N HIS A 41 -4.56 8.02 7.97
CA HIS A 41 -5.54 8.55 7.01
C HIS A 41 -5.52 7.88 5.65
N SER A 42 -4.42 7.25 5.21
CA SER A 42 -4.34 6.65 3.89
C SER A 42 -5.43 5.60 3.67
N ILE A 43 -6.24 5.80 2.63
CA ILE A 43 -7.32 4.89 2.21
C ILE A 43 -6.74 3.50 1.88
N THR A 44 -5.61 3.47 1.20
CA THR A 44 -4.93 2.21 0.83
C THR A 44 -4.52 1.41 2.07
N LEU A 45 -3.97 2.06 3.10
CA LEU A 45 -3.62 1.39 4.36
C LEU A 45 -4.87 0.91 5.11
N GLN A 46 -5.94 1.69 5.11
CA GLN A 46 -7.22 1.28 5.72
C GLN A 46 -7.79 0.04 5.02
N GLN A 47 -7.77 -0.01 3.68
CA GLN A 47 -8.19 -1.20 2.91
C GLN A 47 -7.34 -2.42 3.25
N ASN A 48 -6.02 -2.28 3.32
CA ASN A 48 -5.13 -3.38 3.72
C ASN A 48 -5.36 -3.83 5.17
N ARG A 49 -5.68 -2.91 6.09
CA ARG A 49 -6.06 -3.25 7.48
C ARG A 49 -7.32 -4.09 7.52
N LEU A 50 -8.34 -3.72 6.73
CA LEU A 50 -9.57 -4.51 6.60
C LEU A 50 -9.30 -5.89 6.00
N SER A 51 -8.37 -6.01 5.05
CA SER A 51 -7.96 -7.32 4.50
C SER A 51 -7.26 -8.20 5.56
N VAL A 52 -6.50 -7.61 6.49
CA VAL A 52 -5.96 -8.35 7.65
C VAL A 52 -7.10 -8.83 8.55
N GLU A 53 -8.07 -7.96 8.88
CA GLU A 53 -9.25 -8.34 9.68
C GLU A 53 -10.07 -9.43 9.01
N GLU A 54 -10.27 -9.38 7.69
CA GLU A 54 -10.93 -10.45 6.92
C GLU A 54 -10.20 -11.79 7.07
N SER A 55 -8.87 -11.79 6.97
CA SER A 55 -8.07 -13.00 7.13
C SER A 55 -8.11 -13.58 8.55
N GLU A 56 -8.24 -12.69 9.58
CA GLU A 56 -8.51 -13.13 10.96
C GLU A 56 -9.88 -13.81 11.10
N VAL A 57 -10.91 -13.25 10.43
CA VAL A 57 -12.25 -13.87 10.40
C VAL A 57 -12.18 -15.24 9.75
N ASN A 58 -11.48 -15.37 8.62
CA ASN A 58 -11.28 -16.67 7.94
C ASN A 58 -10.55 -17.69 8.85
N THR A 59 -9.58 -17.23 9.64
CA THR A 59 -8.91 -18.08 10.64
C THR A 59 -9.86 -18.49 11.76
N LYS A 60 -10.74 -17.60 12.23
CA LYS A 60 -11.78 -17.91 13.24
C LYS A 60 -12.81 -18.89 12.67
N GLU A 61 -13.24 -18.71 11.43
CA GLU A 61 -14.15 -19.62 10.72
C GLU A 61 -13.53 -21.03 10.60
N ALA A 62 -12.28 -21.13 10.13
CA ALA A 62 -11.58 -22.40 10.04
C ALA A 62 -11.48 -23.13 11.39
N LYS A 63 -11.32 -22.40 12.50
CA LYS A 63 -11.36 -22.95 13.86
C LYS A 63 -12.78 -23.36 14.27
N ALA A 64 -13.80 -22.57 13.90
CA ALA A 64 -15.20 -22.86 14.21
C ALA A 64 -15.69 -24.18 13.57
N GLN A 65 -15.10 -24.60 12.45
CA GLN A 65 -15.36 -25.91 11.84
C GLN A 65 -14.99 -27.12 12.75
N LEU A 66 -14.33 -26.91 13.88
CA LEU A 66 -14.11 -27.92 14.90
C LEU A 66 -15.40 -28.27 15.69
N PHE A 67 -16.40 -27.43 15.66
CA PHE A 67 -17.67 -27.57 16.36
C PHE A 67 -18.76 -28.04 15.41
N PRO A 68 -19.84 -28.64 15.94
CA PRO A 68 -21.00 -29.04 15.15
C PRO A 68 -21.74 -27.81 14.57
N SER A 69 -22.35 -27.99 13.39
CA SER A 69 -23.36 -27.10 12.86
C SER A 69 -24.76 -27.57 13.27
N PHE A 70 -25.68 -26.62 13.38
CA PHE A 70 -27.09 -26.88 13.63
C PHE A 70 -27.91 -26.07 12.60
N ASP A 71 -28.75 -26.79 11.86
CA ASP A 71 -29.56 -26.21 10.81
C ASP A 71 -31.02 -26.56 11.04
N PHE A 72 -31.90 -25.55 10.97
CA PHE A 72 -33.35 -25.77 10.85
C PHE A 72 -33.73 -25.77 9.39
N SER A 73 -34.42 -26.82 8.95
CA SER A 73 -34.90 -26.93 7.58
C SER A 73 -36.40 -27.14 7.55
N THR A 74 -37.07 -26.51 6.59
CA THR A 74 -38.45 -26.80 6.25
C THR A 74 -38.59 -26.90 4.74
N SER A 75 -39.30 -27.89 4.27
CA SER A 75 -39.54 -28.10 2.86
C SER A 75 -41.05 -28.29 2.61
N HIS A 76 -41.57 -27.60 1.63
CA HIS A 76 -42.98 -27.66 1.24
C HIS A 76 -43.06 -27.97 -0.25
N ASN A 77 -43.55 -29.18 -0.56
CA ASN A 77 -43.68 -29.67 -1.93
C ASN A 77 -45.13 -29.92 -2.29
N TYR A 78 -45.55 -29.42 -3.43
CA TYR A 78 -46.85 -29.68 -4.05
C TYR A 78 -46.61 -30.48 -5.30
N ASN A 79 -47.19 -31.73 -5.32
CA ASN A 79 -47.11 -32.62 -6.45
C ASN A 79 -48.53 -32.89 -7.03
N ASN A 80 -48.65 -32.78 -8.31
CA ASN A 80 -49.86 -33.14 -9.05
C ASN A 80 -49.55 -34.42 -9.83
N TYR A 81 -50.37 -35.48 -9.64
CA TYR A 81 -50.27 -36.74 -10.32
C TYR A 81 -51.51 -36.91 -11.26
N PRO A 82 -51.48 -36.37 -12.50
CA PRO A 82 -52.64 -36.32 -13.39
C PRO A 82 -53.11 -37.70 -13.85
N MET A 83 -52.23 -38.72 -13.82
CA MET A 83 -52.54 -40.07 -14.23
C MET A 83 -52.58 -41.09 -13.07
N ALA A 84 -52.94 -40.66 -11.87
CA ALA A 84 -53.05 -41.57 -10.73
C ALA A 84 -54.26 -42.50 -10.91
N ASP A 85 -54.02 -43.82 -10.82
CA ASP A 85 -55.01 -44.90 -11.00
C ASP A 85 -55.79 -45.21 -9.72
N GLY A 86 -56.25 -44.32 -8.98
CA GLY A 86 -57.05 -44.58 -7.78
C GLY A 86 -56.38 -45.30 -6.61
N SER A 87 -55.18 -45.81 -6.78
CA SER A 87 -54.36 -46.46 -5.71
C SER A 87 -53.66 -45.46 -4.82
N ARG A 88 -53.64 -44.15 -5.24
CA ARG A 88 -53.10 -43.05 -4.46
C ARG A 88 -54.25 -42.11 -3.99
N SER A 89 -54.23 -41.78 -2.74
CA SER A 89 -55.22 -40.94 -2.07
C SER A 89 -55.12 -39.47 -2.54
N GLY A 90 -55.48 -39.23 -3.81
CA GLY A 90 -55.62 -37.90 -4.41
C GLY A 90 -54.64 -37.57 -5.51
N LYS A 91 -55.11 -36.77 -6.52
CA LYS A 91 -54.29 -36.28 -7.64
C LYS A 91 -53.25 -35.24 -7.21
N ASN A 92 -53.55 -34.50 -6.16
CA ASN A 92 -52.76 -33.41 -5.63
C ASN A 92 -52.29 -33.80 -4.24
N VAL A 93 -50.95 -33.80 -4.05
CA VAL A 93 -50.33 -34.13 -2.77
C VAL A 93 -49.46 -32.97 -2.33
N TYR A 94 -49.77 -32.41 -1.20
CA TYR A 94 -48.94 -31.42 -0.53
C TYR A 94 -48.19 -32.08 0.61
N THR A 95 -46.85 -31.95 0.65
CA THR A 95 -45.99 -32.51 1.68
C THR A 95 -45.22 -31.37 2.34
N GLY A 96 -45.31 -31.29 3.66
CA GLY A 96 -44.50 -30.36 4.48
C GLY A 96 -43.60 -31.21 5.42
N THR A 97 -42.32 -30.90 5.42
CA THR A 97 -41.33 -31.48 6.34
C THR A 97 -40.70 -30.37 7.16
N TYR A 98 -40.39 -30.68 8.40
CA TYR A 98 -39.74 -29.77 9.36
C TYR A 98 -38.68 -30.57 10.08
N GLY A 99 -37.45 -30.02 10.16
CA GLY A 99 -36.34 -30.72 10.79
C GLY A 99 -35.32 -29.78 11.41
N ILE A 100 -34.66 -30.28 12.43
CA ILE A 100 -33.42 -29.72 12.95
C ILE A 100 -32.36 -30.77 12.77
N ASP A 101 -31.30 -30.42 12.03
CA ASP A 101 -30.19 -31.31 11.73
C ASP A 101 -28.92 -30.76 12.37
N ALA A 102 -28.16 -31.67 12.99
CA ALA A 102 -26.82 -31.35 13.50
C ALA A 102 -25.79 -32.16 12.73
N SER A 103 -24.75 -31.53 12.26
CA SER A 103 -23.63 -32.22 11.62
C SER A 103 -22.30 -31.88 12.28
N TRP A 104 -21.50 -32.85 12.56
CA TRP A 104 -20.20 -32.69 13.17
C TRP A 104 -19.17 -33.65 12.55
N THR A 105 -18.16 -33.09 11.91
CA THR A 105 -17.02 -33.87 11.46
C THR A 105 -16.07 -34.06 12.64
N ILE A 106 -16.04 -35.25 13.21
CA ILE A 106 -15.21 -35.60 14.36
C ILE A 106 -13.74 -35.68 13.96
N PHE A 107 -13.47 -36.34 12.84
CA PHE A 107 -12.11 -36.52 12.31
C PHE A 107 -12.07 -36.22 10.80
N ASP A 108 -11.20 -35.29 10.42
CA ASP A 108 -10.77 -35.01 9.06
C ASP A 108 -9.26 -34.75 9.06
N GLY A 109 -8.50 -35.53 8.32
CA GLY A 109 -7.06 -35.42 8.24
C GLY A 109 -6.55 -34.07 7.67
N LYS A 110 -7.39 -33.33 6.92
CA LYS A 110 -7.03 -32.03 6.33
C LYS A 110 -7.23 -30.87 7.29
N ARG A 111 -8.18 -30.97 8.22
CA ARG A 111 -8.66 -29.86 9.06
C ARG A 111 -7.53 -29.09 9.77
N ARG A 112 -6.62 -29.84 10.43
CA ARG A 112 -5.49 -29.21 11.17
C ARG A 112 -4.57 -28.41 10.25
N ASN A 113 -4.31 -28.92 9.05
CA ASN A 113 -3.46 -28.23 8.07
C ASN A 113 -4.18 -27.01 7.48
N THR A 114 -5.52 -27.10 7.27
CA THR A 114 -6.34 -25.95 6.82
C THR A 114 -6.29 -24.81 7.84
N ILE A 115 -6.46 -25.11 9.14
CA ILE A 115 -6.34 -24.11 10.20
C ILE A 115 -4.94 -23.47 10.22
N LYS A 116 -3.88 -24.29 10.04
CA LYS A 116 -2.51 -23.77 9.96
C LYS A 116 -2.32 -22.88 8.73
N ALA A 117 -2.81 -23.31 7.57
CA ALA A 117 -2.71 -22.54 6.33
C ALA A 117 -3.40 -21.16 6.46
N ASN A 118 -4.61 -21.11 7.04
CA ASN A 118 -5.29 -19.82 7.29
C ASN A 118 -4.49 -18.90 8.23
N ARG A 119 -3.85 -19.44 9.28
CA ARG A 119 -2.98 -18.65 10.16
C ARG A 119 -1.74 -18.10 9.44
N ILE A 120 -1.18 -18.87 8.49
CA ILE A 120 -0.07 -18.40 7.69
C ILE A 120 -0.55 -17.30 6.72
N GLN A 121 -1.71 -17.49 6.13
CA GLN A 121 -2.32 -16.49 5.26
C GLN A 121 -2.64 -15.19 5.99
N GLU A 122 -3.08 -15.26 7.26
CA GLU A 122 -3.22 -14.08 8.13
C GLU A 122 -1.88 -13.34 8.30
N LYS A 123 -0.79 -14.06 8.54
CA LYS A 123 0.55 -13.44 8.60
C LYS A 123 1.00 -12.86 7.27
N GLN A 124 0.67 -13.49 6.15
CA GLN A 124 0.96 -12.96 4.82
C GLN A 124 0.25 -11.62 4.60
N GLN A 125 -1.02 -11.49 5.02
CA GLN A 125 -1.74 -10.21 4.96
C GLN A 125 -1.11 -9.14 5.86
N GLN A 126 -0.59 -9.51 7.03
CA GLN A 126 0.17 -8.59 7.88
C GLN A 126 1.46 -8.10 7.20
N TYR A 127 2.17 -8.97 6.47
CA TYR A 127 3.33 -8.54 5.67
C TYR A 127 2.93 -7.69 4.47
N ALA A 128 1.82 -7.98 3.80
CA ALA A 128 1.30 -7.15 2.72
C ALA A 128 0.93 -5.75 3.21
N PHE A 129 0.31 -5.63 4.39
CA PHE A 129 0.07 -4.35 5.04
C PHE A 129 1.38 -3.59 5.32
N LYS A 130 2.39 -4.30 5.86
CA LYS A 130 3.70 -3.69 6.12
C LYS A 130 4.39 -3.23 4.83
N GLU A 131 4.33 -4.02 3.76
CA GLU A 131 4.87 -3.65 2.45
C GLU A 131 4.21 -2.39 1.89
N THR A 132 2.88 -2.29 2.01
CA THR A 132 2.14 -1.08 1.60
C THR A 132 2.55 0.14 2.44
N LEU A 133 2.75 -0.04 3.75
CA LEU A 133 3.22 1.03 4.63
C LEU A 133 4.63 1.48 4.27
N ASP A 134 5.55 0.54 4.04
CA ASP A 134 6.93 0.83 3.67
C ASP A 134 6.99 1.56 2.31
N ASN A 135 6.20 1.12 1.33
CA ASN A 135 6.10 1.78 0.02
C ASN A 135 5.53 3.20 0.14
N LEU A 136 4.49 3.40 0.95
CA LEU A 136 3.91 4.72 1.20
C LEU A 136 4.92 5.66 1.86
N GLN A 137 5.73 5.18 2.80
CA GLN A 137 6.79 5.98 3.43
C GLN A 137 7.88 6.37 2.43
N ILE A 138 8.28 5.47 1.53
CA ILE A 138 9.26 5.75 0.47
C ILE A 138 8.70 6.78 -0.52
N GLU A 139 7.43 6.67 -0.89
CA GLU A 139 6.77 7.63 -1.77
C GLU A 139 6.68 9.02 -1.14
N ILE A 140 6.22 9.11 0.12
CA ILE A 140 6.20 10.37 0.87
C ILE A 140 7.60 10.98 1.01
N LEU A 141 8.63 10.18 1.31
CA LEU A 141 10.01 10.66 1.36
C LEU A 141 10.46 11.25 0.03
N THR A 142 10.14 10.55 -1.07
CA THR A 142 10.49 10.99 -2.43
C THR A 142 9.82 12.32 -2.77
N ASP A 143 8.52 12.43 -2.55
CA ASP A 143 7.75 13.64 -2.81
C ASP A 143 8.20 14.80 -1.92
N TYR A 144 8.46 14.53 -0.64
CA TYR A 144 8.95 15.52 0.31
C TYR A 144 10.28 16.12 -0.16
N LEU A 145 11.25 15.28 -0.56
CA LEU A 145 12.54 15.73 -1.07
C LEU A 145 12.42 16.45 -2.42
N GLN A 146 11.50 16.02 -3.30
CA GLN A 146 11.23 16.70 -4.56
C GLN A 146 10.63 18.10 -4.34
N ILE A 147 9.76 18.27 -3.34
CA ILE A 147 9.22 19.58 -2.99
C ILE A 147 10.31 20.48 -2.42
N LEU A 148 11.17 19.98 -1.53
CA LEU A 148 12.31 20.76 -1.02
C LEU A 148 13.25 21.20 -2.15
N TYR A 149 13.54 20.30 -3.10
CA TYR A 149 14.28 20.64 -4.31
C TYR A 149 13.59 21.75 -5.12
N ALA A 150 12.28 21.63 -5.36
CA ALA A 150 11.52 22.60 -6.14
C ALA A 150 11.40 23.97 -5.44
N GLU A 151 11.31 23.99 -4.11
CA GLU A 151 11.33 25.24 -3.33
C GLU A 151 12.69 25.95 -3.45
N GLU A 152 13.79 25.21 -3.34
CA GLU A 152 15.12 25.81 -3.48
C GLU A 152 15.39 26.26 -4.93
N ALA A 153 14.96 25.49 -5.93
CA ALA A 153 15.02 25.87 -7.34
C ALA A 153 14.19 27.14 -7.64
N SER A 154 12.99 27.25 -7.07
CA SER A 154 12.16 28.45 -7.18
C SER A 154 12.82 29.68 -6.54
N ASN A 155 13.47 29.52 -5.38
CA ASN A 155 14.24 30.59 -4.74
C ASN A 155 15.45 31.04 -5.58
N ILE A 156 16.14 30.09 -6.24
CA ILE A 156 17.22 30.42 -7.20
C ILE A 156 16.68 31.25 -8.36
N CYS A 157 15.55 30.82 -8.95
CA CYS A 157 14.91 31.59 -10.05
C CYS A 157 14.48 32.98 -9.59
N LYS A 158 13.95 33.14 -8.38
CA LYS A 158 13.58 34.43 -7.81
C LYS A 158 14.78 35.35 -7.67
N GLN A 159 15.89 34.89 -7.12
CA GLN A 159 17.13 35.62 -7.02
C GLN A 159 17.68 36.00 -8.41
N THR A 160 17.56 35.08 -9.38
CA THR A 160 17.98 35.31 -10.77
C THR A 160 17.18 36.45 -11.41
N VAL A 161 15.87 36.50 -11.20
CA VAL A 161 15.01 37.62 -11.70
C VAL A 161 15.42 38.96 -11.09
N GLU A 162 15.72 38.98 -9.78
CA GLU A 162 16.20 40.22 -9.13
C GLU A 162 17.55 40.69 -9.67
N VAL A 163 18.48 39.74 -9.93
CA VAL A 163 19.79 40.09 -10.57
C VAL A 163 19.57 40.61 -11.97
N SER A 164 18.74 39.96 -12.79
CA SER A 164 18.46 40.39 -14.16
C SER A 164 17.79 41.77 -14.21
N LEU A 165 16.90 42.08 -13.27
CA LEU A 165 16.26 43.37 -13.17
C LEU A 165 17.32 44.47 -12.94
N ARG A 166 18.20 44.26 -11.95
CA ARG A 166 19.30 45.18 -11.66
C ARG A 166 20.24 45.35 -12.86
N GLN A 167 20.50 44.29 -13.62
CA GLN A 167 21.31 44.36 -14.86
C GLN A 167 20.63 45.22 -15.93
N VAL A 168 19.32 45.07 -16.15
CA VAL A 168 18.56 45.90 -17.09
C VAL A 168 18.57 47.38 -16.68
N GLU A 169 18.32 47.68 -15.40
CA GLU A 169 18.32 49.07 -14.88
C GLU A 169 19.68 49.72 -15.10
N ARG A 170 20.78 49.07 -14.71
CA ARG A 170 22.14 49.55 -14.92
C ARG A 170 22.49 49.70 -16.39
N SER A 171 22.02 48.83 -17.25
CA SER A 171 22.25 48.88 -18.68
C SER A 171 21.49 50.01 -19.36
N ARG A 172 20.34 50.45 -18.85
CA ARG A 172 19.64 51.64 -19.30
C ARG A 172 20.46 52.91 -19.01
N GLU A 173 21.13 52.97 -17.86
CA GLU A 173 22.04 54.06 -17.52
C GLU A 173 23.27 54.07 -18.45
N LEU A 174 23.85 52.89 -18.72
CA LEU A 174 24.99 52.77 -19.66
C LEU A 174 24.61 53.15 -21.10
N LEU A 175 23.39 52.79 -21.54
CA LEU A 175 22.87 53.23 -22.83
C LEU A 175 22.71 54.78 -22.90
N ALA A 176 22.18 55.39 -21.84
CA ALA A 176 22.06 56.84 -21.75
C ALA A 176 23.41 57.54 -21.77
N ALA A 177 24.46 56.92 -21.23
CA ALA A 177 25.84 57.35 -21.29
C ALA A 177 26.55 57.04 -22.63
N GLY A 178 25.88 56.28 -23.55
CA GLY A 178 26.45 55.87 -24.83
C GLY A 178 27.46 54.73 -24.76
N SER A 179 27.56 54.05 -23.64
CA SER A 179 28.54 53.00 -23.38
C SER A 179 28.12 51.62 -23.91
N ILE A 180 26.83 51.37 -24.18
CA ILE A 180 26.29 50.13 -24.77
C ILE A 180 25.31 50.45 -25.91
N SER A 181 25.02 49.44 -26.74
CA SER A 181 24.07 49.60 -27.85
C SER A 181 22.63 49.35 -27.42
N LYS A 182 21.64 49.80 -28.21
CA LYS A 182 20.23 49.45 -28.04
C LYS A 182 20.00 47.94 -28.18
N SER A 183 20.82 47.25 -29.00
CA SER A 183 20.76 45.80 -29.16
C SER A 183 21.16 45.05 -27.88
N ASP A 184 22.20 45.54 -27.19
CA ASP A 184 22.64 44.98 -25.91
C ASP A 184 21.56 45.10 -24.84
N LEU A 185 20.95 46.30 -24.72
CA LEU A 185 19.83 46.49 -23.78
C LEU A 185 18.65 45.56 -24.11
N ALA A 186 18.27 45.45 -25.40
CA ALA A 186 17.18 44.56 -25.82
C ALA A 186 17.47 43.09 -25.49
N GLN A 187 18.72 42.62 -25.60
CA GLN A 187 19.11 41.27 -25.18
C GLN A 187 18.96 41.05 -23.67
N LEU A 188 19.35 42.04 -22.85
CA LEU A 188 19.19 41.97 -21.40
C LEU A 188 17.71 42.02 -20.95
N GLU A 189 16.88 42.82 -21.62
CA GLU A 189 15.43 42.87 -21.40
C GLU A 189 14.77 41.52 -21.80
N ALA A 190 15.23 40.90 -22.90
CA ALA A 190 14.78 39.58 -23.32
C ALA A 190 15.17 38.49 -22.27
N GLN A 191 16.41 38.57 -21.76
CA GLN A 191 16.86 37.64 -20.71
C GLN A 191 16.06 37.83 -19.41
N TYR A 192 15.82 39.04 -18.97
CA TYR A 192 14.96 39.29 -17.80
C TYR A 192 13.55 38.74 -17.96
N SER A 193 12.97 38.86 -19.15
CA SER A 193 11.65 38.29 -19.46
C SER A 193 11.67 36.77 -19.44
N ASN A 194 12.75 36.15 -19.94
CA ASN A 194 12.96 34.73 -19.88
C ASN A 194 13.11 34.23 -18.41
N ASP A 195 13.90 34.92 -17.60
CA ASP A 195 14.10 34.60 -16.19
C ASP A 195 12.78 34.67 -15.39
N LYS A 196 11.91 35.65 -15.70
CA LYS A 196 10.54 35.71 -15.14
C LYS A 196 9.69 34.51 -15.54
N TYR A 197 9.77 34.08 -16.80
CA TYR A 197 9.06 32.92 -17.28
C TYR A 197 9.54 31.64 -16.54
N GLN A 198 10.85 31.51 -16.33
CA GLN A 198 11.41 30.38 -15.57
C GLN A 198 10.96 30.39 -14.11
N LEU A 199 10.87 31.58 -13.49
CA LEU A 199 10.34 31.70 -12.12
C LEU A 199 8.89 31.17 -12.03
N VAL A 200 8.01 31.67 -12.92
CA VAL A 200 6.60 31.21 -12.94
C VAL A 200 6.50 29.69 -13.15
N THR A 201 7.35 29.14 -14.02
CA THR A 201 7.41 27.70 -14.28
C THR A 201 7.88 26.93 -13.04
N ALA A 202 8.90 27.41 -12.33
CA ALA A 202 9.41 26.79 -11.12
C ALA A 202 8.39 26.84 -9.96
N GLU A 203 7.68 27.97 -9.80
CA GLU A 203 6.60 28.11 -8.81
C GLU A 203 5.44 27.15 -9.11
N ALA A 204 5.01 27.07 -10.37
CA ALA A 204 3.95 26.16 -10.79
C ALA A 204 4.33 24.69 -10.54
N ASN A 205 5.58 24.31 -10.83
CA ASN A 205 6.08 22.95 -10.56
C ASN A 205 6.10 22.64 -9.06
N ARG A 206 6.59 23.57 -8.23
CA ARG A 206 6.56 23.43 -6.75
C ARG A 206 5.13 23.23 -6.24
N ASP A 207 4.19 24.03 -6.72
CA ASP A 207 2.80 23.97 -6.28
C ASP A 207 2.11 22.67 -6.73
N GLN A 208 2.47 22.17 -7.92
CA GLN A 208 2.02 20.85 -8.39
C GLN A 208 2.53 19.71 -7.48
N LEU A 209 3.82 19.68 -7.17
CA LEU A 209 4.39 18.66 -6.28
C LEU A 209 3.76 18.71 -4.87
N LYS A 210 3.48 19.93 -4.35
CA LYS A 210 2.74 20.08 -3.08
C LYS A 210 1.33 19.49 -3.17
N LEU A 211 0.66 19.66 -4.31
CA LEU A 211 -0.66 19.07 -4.53
C LEU A 211 -0.58 17.54 -4.57
N GLU A 212 0.43 16.96 -5.21
CA GLU A 212 0.66 15.52 -5.27
C GLU A 212 0.86 14.94 -3.87
N LEU A 213 1.72 15.55 -3.05
CA LEU A 213 1.90 15.12 -1.65
C LEU A 213 0.62 15.28 -0.82
N LYS A 214 -0.14 16.39 -1.00
CA LYS A 214 -1.44 16.57 -0.33
C LYS A 214 -2.43 15.45 -0.67
N GLN A 215 -2.47 15.03 -1.93
CA GLN A 215 -3.32 13.92 -2.38
C GLN A 215 -2.86 12.58 -1.79
N LEU A 216 -1.56 12.34 -1.72
CA LEU A 216 -0.99 11.14 -1.11
C LEU A 216 -1.30 11.06 0.39
N LEU A 217 -1.36 12.20 1.07
CA LEU A 217 -1.73 12.33 2.48
C LEU A 217 -3.24 12.37 2.72
N GLU A 218 -4.08 12.35 1.68
CA GLU A 218 -5.56 12.48 1.77
C GLU A 218 -5.99 13.80 2.46
N LEU A 219 -5.22 14.88 2.30
CA LEU A 219 -5.54 16.18 2.88
C LEU A 219 -6.66 16.89 2.11
N ASP A 220 -7.48 17.69 2.83
CA ASP A 220 -8.51 18.52 2.21
C ASP A 220 -7.90 19.54 1.23
N ILE A 221 -8.62 19.81 0.14
CA ILE A 221 -8.17 20.68 -0.93
C ILE A 221 -7.85 22.12 -0.45
N ASN A 222 -8.57 22.58 0.56
CA ASN A 222 -8.43 23.95 1.09
C ASN A 222 -7.32 24.07 2.17
N GLN A 223 -6.72 22.96 2.56
CA GLN A 223 -5.69 22.97 3.58
C GLN A 223 -4.37 23.45 3.03
N GLU A 224 -3.80 24.48 3.64
CA GLU A 224 -2.44 24.93 3.33
C GLU A 224 -1.42 23.94 3.89
N MET A 225 -0.38 23.66 3.09
CA MET A 225 0.71 22.78 3.49
C MET A 225 2.04 23.52 3.33
N ASN A 226 2.68 23.79 4.46
CA ASN A 226 4.04 24.32 4.51
C ASN A 226 4.97 23.23 5.05
N LEU A 227 6.01 22.90 4.28
CA LEU A 227 6.98 21.89 4.71
C LEU A 227 8.08 22.53 5.58
N ALA A 228 8.55 21.76 6.56
CA ALA A 228 9.77 22.10 7.27
C ALA A 228 10.97 21.93 6.34
N THR A 229 11.85 22.90 6.31
CA THR A 229 13.08 22.85 5.52
C THR A 229 14.24 22.48 6.43
N PRO A 230 14.63 21.19 6.54
CA PRO A 230 15.78 20.80 7.33
C PRO A 230 17.07 21.33 6.71
N GLU A 231 18.05 21.65 7.52
CA GLU A 231 19.39 21.96 7.01
C GLU A 231 20.05 20.67 6.49
N ILE A 232 20.23 20.62 5.16
CA ILE A 232 20.90 19.52 4.49
C ILE A 232 22.36 19.91 4.32
N ASP A 233 23.17 19.52 5.33
CA ASP A 233 24.60 19.73 5.30
C ASP A 233 25.31 18.69 4.40
N GLU A 234 26.45 19.08 3.84
CA GLU A 234 27.30 18.23 3.01
C GLU A 234 27.68 16.91 3.68
N SER A 235 27.89 16.95 5.01
CA SER A 235 28.19 15.75 5.82
C SER A 235 27.11 14.68 5.76
N LYS A 236 25.84 15.08 5.53
CA LYS A 236 24.69 14.16 5.38
C LYS A 236 24.63 13.54 3.98
N VAL A 237 25.23 14.20 2.97
CA VAL A 237 25.20 13.75 1.57
C VAL A 237 26.40 12.85 1.24
N LEU A 238 27.57 13.13 1.81
CA LEU A 238 28.82 12.43 1.53
C LEU A 238 29.16 11.34 2.56
N VAL A 239 28.14 10.68 3.12
CA VAL A 239 28.32 9.54 4.02
C VAL A 239 28.91 8.37 3.24
N PRO A 240 29.92 7.64 3.78
CA PRO A 240 30.42 6.42 3.15
C PRO A 240 29.29 5.40 2.94
N LEU A 241 29.20 4.84 1.73
CA LEU A 241 28.19 3.85 1.41
C LEU A 241 28.48 2.53 2.13
N PRO A 242 27.44 1.85 2.63
CA PRO A 242 27.58 0.54 3.27
C PRO A 242 27.99 -0.54 2.25
N ASP A 243 28.55 -1.65 2.75
CA ASP A 243 28.84 -2.80 1.89
C ASP A 243 27.57 -3.46 1.38
N LYS A 244 27.48 -3.69 0.07
CA LYS A 244 26.32 -4.27 -0.63
C LYS A 244 25.86 -5.60 -0.03
N SER A 245 26.83 -6.47 0.32
CA SER A 245 26.55 -7.80 0.87
C SER A 245 25.89 -7.69 2.25
N THR A 246 26.32 -6.74 3.07
CA THR A 246 25.76 -6.48 4.39
C THR A 246 24.33 -5.95 4.27
N VAL A 247 24.09 -4.99 3.38
CA VAL A 247 22.73 -4.44 3.10
C VAL A 247 21.80 -5.56 2.64
N TYR A 248 22.23 -6.36 1.67
CA TYR A 248 21.42 -7.48 1.16
C TYR A 248 21.09 -8.51 2.24
N THR A 249 22.09 -8.91 3.03
CA THR A 249 21.85 -9.89 4.10
C THR A 249 20.88 -9.37 5.16
N THR A 250 20.97 -8.08 5.50
CA THR A 250 20.04 -7.44 6.42
C THR A 250 18.61 -7.39 5.82
N ALA A 251 18.50 -6.96 4.57
CA ALA A 251 17.22 -6.84 3.86
C ALA A 251 16.48 -8.19 3.73
N LEU A 252 17.19 -9.31 3.47
CA LEU A 252 16.62 -10.66 3.47
C LEU A 252 15.93 -11.05 4.79
N GLY A 253 16.34 -10.41 5.90
CA GLY A 253 15.81 -10.68 7.24
C GLY A 253 14.45 -10.00 7.53
N PHE A 254 14.15 -8.85 6.90
CA PHE A 254 13.00 -8.04 7.29
C PHE A 254 12.09 -7.59 6.15
N VAL A 255 12.57 -7.53 4.90
CA VAL A 255 11.76 -7.06 3.77
C VAL A 255 10.48 -7.89 3.64
N PRO A 256 9.29 -7.24 3.65
CA PRO A 256 8.02 -7.95 3.76
C PRO A 256 7.75 -8.94 2.63
N SER A 257 8.10 -8.61 1.38
CA SER A 257 7.92 -9.50 0.22
C SER A 257 8.67 -10.83 0.38
N ILE A 258 9.91 -10.79 0.88
CA ILE A 258 10.71 -11.99 1.16
C ILE A 258 10.10 -12.82 2.29
N GLN A 259 9.63 -12.18 3.36
CA GLN A 259 8.98 -12.89 4.47
C GLN A 259 7.67 -13.54 4.01
N SER A 260 6.88 -12.85 3.18
CA SER A 260 5.68 -13.38 2.55
C SER A 260 5.99 -14.59 1.65
N GLY A 261 7.03 -14.52 0.82
CA GLY A 261 7.49 -15.64 -0.02
C GLY A 261 7.91 -16.88 0.79
N LYS A 262 8.59 -16.68 1.93
CA LYS A 262 8.92 -17.80 2.85
C LYS A 262 7.65 -18.46 3.43
N LEU A 263 6.65 -17.66 3.79
CA LEU A 263 5.36 -18.19 4.27
C LEU A 263 4.59 -18.91 3.17
N GLU A 264 4.67 -18.46 1.92
CA GLU A 264 4.05 -19.16 0.79
C GLU A 264 4.64 -20.55 0.58
N LEU A 265 5.95 -20.68 0.73
CA LEU A 265 6.61 -21.99 0.71
C LEU A 265 6.10 -22.89 1.84
N GLU A 266 5.89 -22.38 3.06
CA GLU A 266 5.31 -23.12 4.18
C GLU A 266 3.87 -23.58 3.87
N VAL A 267 3.05 -22.72 3.22
CA VAL A 267 1.70 -23.10 2.75
C VAL A 267 1.78 -24.21 1.70
N ALA A 268 2.72 -24.15 0.78
CA ALA A 268 2.92 -25.19 -0.23
C ALA A 268 3.29 -26.55 0.40
N GLU A 269 4.07 -26.56 1.48
CA GLU A 269 4.35 -27.78 2.26
C GLU A 269 3.11 -28.34 2.97
N LEU A 270 2.27 -27.46 3.54
CA LEU A 270 0.98 -27.88 4.12
C LEU A 270 0.04 -28.44 3.06
N ASN A 271 0.08 -27.93 1.84
CA ASN A 271 -0.72 -28.46 0.72
C ASN A 271 -0.30 -29.88 0.32
N ILE A 272 0.99 -30.23 0.43
CA ILE A 272 1.46 -31.60 0.27
C ILE A 272 0.90 -32.49 1.39
N ALA A 273 0.92 -32.01 2.63
CA ALA A 273 0.33 -32.73 3.77
C ALA A 273 -1.19 -32.93 3.60
N ASN A 274 -1.89 -31.89 3.07
CA ASN A 274 -3.33 -31.97 2.76
C ASN A 274 -3.64 -33.00 1.65
N ALA A 275 -2.80 -33.05 0.62
CA ALA A 275 -2.96 -34.07 -0.44
C ALA A 275 -2.76 -35.50 0.11
N LYS A 276 -1.79 -35.70 1.02
CA LYS A 276 -1.59 -36.98 1.72
C LYS A 276 -2.78 -37.29 2.64
N ALA A 277 -3.36 -36.31 3.30
CA ALA A 277 -4.53 -36.49 4.16
C ALA A 277 -5.77 -36.96 3.38
N GLY A 278 -5.81 -36.82 2.05
CA GLY A 278 -6.84 -37.41 1.20
C GLY A 278 -6.89 -38.93 1.18
N TYR A 279 -5.91 -39.61 1.74
CA TYR A 279 -5.93 -41.09 1.96
C TYR A 279 -6.44 -41.47 3.34
N TYR A 280 -6.62 -40.54 4.26
CA TYR A 280 -7.09 -40.81 5.60
C TYR A 280 -8.61 -40.95 5.66
N PRO A 281 -9.15 -41.73 6.62
CA PRO A 281 -10.59 -41.79 6.83
C PRO A 281 -11.16 -40.46 7.25
N ASN A 282 -12.45 -40.28 7.01
CA ASN A 282 -13.26 -39.19 7.55
C ASN A 282 -14.33 -39.77 8.45
N LEU A 283 -14.51 -39.25 9.65
CA LEU A 283 -15.51 -39.63 10.61
C LEU A 283 -16.45 -38.46 10.90
N SER A 284 -17.73 -38.62 10.60
CA SER A 284 -18.77 -37.65 10.86
C SER A 284 -19.91 -38.22 11.70
N LEU A 285 -20.44 -37.36 12.59
CA LEU A 285 -21.64 -37.60 13.37
C LEU A 285 -22.74 -36.70 12.81
N ASN A 286 -23.88 -37.32 12.49
CA ASN A 286 -25.07 -36.58 12.09
C ASN A 286 -26.19 -36.96 13.08
N ALA A 287 -26.94 -35.97 13.54
CA ALA A 287 -28.10 -36.13 14.37
C ALA A 287 -29.22 -35.25 13.83
N GLY A 288 -30.45 -35.75 13.90
CA GLY A 288 -31.59 -34.98 13.41
C GLY A 288 -32.84 -35.34 14.18
N ILE A 289 -33.70 -34.36 14.34
CA ILE A 289 -35.08 -34.52 14.76
C ILE A 289 -35.98 -33.92 13.68
N GLY A 290 -37.03 -34.62 13.34
CA GLY A 290 -37.91 -34.15 12.28
C GLY A 290 -39.32 -34.64 12.37
N SER A 291 -40.22 -34.02 11.65
CA SER A 291 -41.58 -34.45 11.44
C SER A 291 -42.09 -33.92 10.13
N GLY A 292 -43.22 -34.48 9.68
CA GLY A 292 -43.82 -34.01 8.45
C GLY A 292 -45.30 -34.38 8.33
N HIS A 293 -45.96 -33.76 7.36
CA HIS A 293 -47.33 -34.06 7.01
C HIS A 293 -47.48 -34.16 5.48
N ASN A 294 -48.51 -34.95 5.08
CA ASN A 294 -48.80 -35.18 3.68
C ASN A 294 -50.31 -35.24 3.49
N THR A 295 -50.87 -34.45 2.59
CA THR A 295 -52.32 -34.42 2.32
C THR A 295 -52.83 -35.69 1.63
N GLY A 296 -51.95 -36.53 1.10
CA GLY A 296 -52.27 -37.86 0.56
C GLY A 296 -52.55 -38.93 1.63
N ASN A 297 -52.22 -38.65 2.91
CA ASN A 297 -52.42 -39.58 4.03
C ASN A 297 -53.66 -39.19 4.81
N ASN A 298 -54.34 -40.21 5.33
CA ASN A 298 -55.50 -40.04 6.22
C ASN A 298 -55.02 -39.63 7.63
N GLY A 299 -55.49 -38.50 8.12
CA GLY A 299 -55.17 -37.98 9.45
C GLY A 299 -55.09 -36.48 9.52
N SER A 300 -55.40 -35.91 10.66
CA SER A 300 -55.23 -34.47 10.87
C SER A 300 -53.78 -34.08 10.89
N PHE A 301 -53.46 -32.83 10.59
CA PHE A 301 -52.10 -32.27 10.66
C PHE A 301 -51.40 -32.63 11.99
N GLY A 302 -52.09 -32.39 13.14
CA GLY A 302 -51.50 -32.69 14.44
C GLY A 302 -51.23 -34.16 14.67
N THR A 303 -52.07 -35.08 14.14
CA THR A 303 -51.86 -36.52 14.22
C THR A 303 -50.67 -36.96 13.38
N GLN A 304 -50.58 -36.45 12.16
CA GLN A 304 -49.43 -36.75 11.28
C GLN A 304 -48.11 -36.23 11.86
N MET A 305 -48.09 -35.00 12.40
CA MET A 305 -46.93 -34.42 13.05
C MET A 305 -46.44 -35.26 14.24
N LYS A 306 -47.36 -35.81 15.05
CA LYS A 306 -46.98 -36.70 16.16
C LYS A 306 -46.48 -38.05 15.68
N GLN A 307 -47.14 -38.66 14.70
CA GLN A 307 -46.81 -39.99 14.17
C GLN A 307 -45.54 -39.94 13.28
N GLY A 308 -45.30 -38.81 12.61
CA GLY A 308 -44.16 -38.56 11.76
C GLY A 308 -42.92 -38.09 12.52
N PHE A 309 -43.04 -37.81 13.83
CA PHE A 309 -41.88 -37.40 14.63
C PHE A 309 -40.86 -38.52 14.69
N ASN A 310 -39.63 -38.20 14.30
CA ASN A 310 -38.50 -39.12 14.31
C ASN A 310 -37.25 -38.43 14.85
N GLU A 311 -36.43 -39.25 15.47
CA GLU A 311 -35.09 -38.87 15.94
C GLU A 311 -34.08 -39.81 15.27
N SER A 312 -32.97 -39.27 14.82
CA SER A 312 -31.90 -40.01 14.18
C SER A 312 -30.55 -39.59 14.69
N VAL A 313 -29.69 -40.56 14.93
CA VAL A 313 -28.27 -40.34 15.20
C VAL A 313 -27.47 -41.34 14.37
N GLY A 314 -26.57 -40.85 13.58
CA GLY A 314 -25.76 -41.67 12.68
C GLY A 314 -24.28 -41.30 12.77
N LEU A 315 -23.43 -42.32 12.88
CA LEU A 315 -21.98 -42.18 12.78
C LEU A 315 -21.53 -42.75 11.44
N THR A 316 -20.88 -41.94 10.61
CA THR A 316 -20.42 -42.30 9.28
C THR A 316 -18.91 -42.30 9.23
N LEU A 317 -18.30 -43.48 9.00
CA LEU A 317 -16.87 -43.62 8.70
C LEU A 317 -16.69 -43.82 7.19
N SER A 318 -16.04 -42.88 6.52
CA SER A 318 -15.70 -42.95 5.09
C SER A 318 -14.20 -43.17 4.92
N VAL A 319 -13.83 -44.33 4.31
CA VAL A 319 -12.42 -44.65 4.03
C VAL A 319 -12.22 -44.73 2.52
N PRO A 320 -11.41 -43.84 1.92
CA PRO A 320 -11.17 -43.89 0.48
C PRO A 320 -10.25 -45.05 0.11
N ILE A 321 -10.81 -46.12 -0.52
CA ILE A 321 -10.06 -47.29 -0.95
C ILE A 321 -9.43 -47.06 -2.32
N TYR A 322 -10.20 -46.51 -3.27
CA TYR A 322 -9.75 -46.24 -4.63
C TYR A 322 -10.33 -44.92 -5.14
N SER A 323 -9.49 -43.95 -5.37
CA SER A 323 -9.88 -42.58 -5.75
C SER A 323 -9.64 -42.26 -7.25
N ARG A 324 -9.58 -43.25 -8.13
CA ARG A 324 -9.29 -43.07 -9.57
C ARG A 324 -8.06 -42.20 -9.81
N ARG A 325 -6.96 -42.43 -9.08
CA ARG A 325 -5.73 -41.64 -9.11
C ARG A 325 -5.86 -40.21 -8.56
N SER A 326 -7.03 -39.71 -8.16
CA SER A 326 -7.26 -38.33 -7.71
C SER A 326 -6.27 -37.91 -6.62
N ASN A 327 -6.17 -38.67 -5.52
CA ASN A 327 -5.27 -38.40 -4.40
C ASN A 327 -3.79 -38.43 -4.80
N LYS A 328 -3.39 -39.39 -5.68
CA LYS A 328 -2.01 -39.43 -6.20
C LYS A 328 -1.67 -38.18 -7.03
N SER A 329 -2.57 -37.83 -7.94
CA SER A 329 -2.38 -36.63 -8.80
C SER A 329 -2.41 -35.33 -7.97
N ALA A 330 -3.23 -35.24 -6.91
CA ALA A 330 -3.22 -34.12 -5.99
C ALA A 330 -1.86 -33.97 -5.28
N GLY A 331 -1.28 -35.09 -4.82
CA GLY A 331 0.06 -35.10 -4.24
C GLY A 331 1.17 -34.72 -5.22
N GLU A 332 1.09 -35.21 -6.46
CA GLU A 332 2.04 -34.85 -7.52
C GLU A 332 1.95 -33.35 -7.85
N ARG A 333 0.73 -32.79 -8.02
CA ARG A 333 0.52 -31.35 -8.24
C ARG A 333 1.02 -30.49 -7.07
N ALA A 334 0.73 -30.90 -5.83
CA ALA A 334 1.20 -30.16 -4.66
C ALA A 334 2.74 -30.09 -4.58
N LYS A 335 3.44 -31.19 -4.94
CA LYS A 335 4.90 -31.18 -5.02
C LYS A 335 5.45 -30.29 -6.15
N ILE A 336 4.76 -30.24 -7.29
CA ILE A 336 5.14 -29.34 -8.39
C ILE A 336 4.95 -27.89 -7.93
N GLN A 337 3.81 -27.58 -7.26
CA GLN A 337 3.55 -26.24 -6.75
C GLN A 337 4.59 -25.81 -5.70
N GLN A 338 5.03 -26.71 -4.80
CA GLN A 338 6.11 -26.43 -3.87
C GLN A 338 7.41 -26.04 -4.59
N LYS A 339 7.75 -26.75 -5.69
CA LYS A 339 8.94 -26.39 -6.48
C LYS A 339 8.79 -25.04 -7.16
N ILE A 340 7.58 -24.71 -7.62
CA ILE A 340 7.28 -23.39 -8.20
C ILE A 340 7.49 -22.32 -7.12
N SER A 341 6.86 -22.45 -5.95
CA SER A 341 7.04 -21.49 -4.85
C SER A 341 8.51 -21.35 -4.40
N GLN A 342 9.32 -22.44 -4.48
CA GLN A 342 10.76 -22.36 -4.22
C GLN A 342 11.49 -21.49 -5.27
N LEU A 343 11.12 -21.61 -6.54
CA LEU A 343 11.70 -20.82 -7.63
C LEU A 343 11.23 -19.37 -7.53
N ASP A 344 9.98 -19.13 -7.18
CA ASP A 344 9.41 -17.81 -6.99
C ASP A 344 10.13 -17.05 -5.85
N LEU A 345 10.37 -17.72 -4.72
CA LEU A 345 11.16 -17.15 -3.62
C LEU A 345 12.58 -16.77 -4.08
N LYS A 346 13.26 -17.65 -4.86
CA LYS A 346 14.58 -17.33 -5.41
C LYS A 346 14.54 -16.15 -6.38
N ASN A 347 13.46 -16.01 -7.16
CA ASN A 347 13.29 -14.84 -8.03
C ASN A 347 13.11 -13.57 -7.20
N GLN A 348 12.28 -13.61 -6.15
CA GLN A 348 12.10 -12.47 -5.24
C GLN A 348 13.42 -12.07 -4.55
N GLU A 349 14.23 -13.05 -4.10
CA GLU A 349 15.56 -12.79 -3.54
C GLU A 349 16.50 -12.13 -4.57
N LYS A 350 16.45 -12.58 -5.83
CA LYS A 350 17.23 -12.00 -6.93
C LYS A 350 16.76 -10.59 -7.29
N ASP A 351 15.45 -10.37 -7.30
CA ASP A 351 14.87 -9.05 -7.58
C ASP A 351 15.23 -8.04 -6.47
N LEU A 352 15.21 -8.48 -5.21
CA LEU A 352 15.68 -7.67 -4.08
C LEU A 352 17.19 -7.34 -4.23
N LEU A 353 18.02 -8.31 -4.62
CA LEU A 353 19.44 -8.04 -4.87
C LEU A 353 19.63 -7.00 -5.97
N ASN A 354 18.91 -7.14 -7.09
CA ASN A 354 18.95 -6.18 -8.19
C ASN A 354 18.52 -4.77 -7.75
N GLN A 355 17.45 -4.66 -6.94
CA GLN A 355 16.99 -3.38 -6.40
C GLN A 355 18.05 -2.72 -5.53
N ILE A 356 18.67 -3.47 -4.61
CA ILE A 356 19.74 -2.97 -3.73
C ILE A 356 20.97 -2.55 -4.53
N GLU A 357 21.38 -3.35 -5.53
CA GLU A 357 22.51 -3.00 -6.40
C GLU A 357 22.26 -1.72 -7.18
N ASN A 358 21.04 -1.54 -7.71
CA ASN A 358 20.64 -0.32 -8.44
C ASN A 358 20.66 0.89 -7.51
N VAL A 359 20.01 0.82 -6.34
CA VAL A 359 20.00 1.92 -5.37
C VAL A 359 21.41 2.27 -4.90
N TRP A 360 22.26 1.26 -4.70
CA TRP A 360 23.66 1.49 -4.33
C TRP A 360 24.46 2.18 -5.44
N LEU A 361 24.28 1.76 -6.70
CA LEU A 361 24.91 2.40 -7.87
C LEU A 361 24.44 3.83 -8.04
N ASP A 362 23.13 4.06 -7.87
CA ASP A 362 22.55 5.39 -7.97
C ASP A 362 23.06 6.30 -6.85
N ALA A 363 23.18 5.80 -5.61
CA ALA A 363 23.76 6.54 -4.50
C ALA A 363 25.23 6.91 -4.78
N SER A 364 26.04 5.96 -5.24
CA SER A 364 27.45 6.19 -5.57
C SER A 364 27.64 7.19 -6.73
N SER A 365 26.80 7.04 -7.77
CA SER A 365 26.80 7.94 -8.92
C SER A 365 26.35 9.34 -8.51
N ALA A 366 25.29 9.46 -7.70
CA ALA A 366 24.75 10.75 -7.26
C ALA A 366 25.76 11.49 -6.36
N GLN A 367 26.45 10.81 -5.45
CA GLN A 367 27.55 11.42 -4.65
C GLN A 367 28.69 11.92 -5.53
N SER A 368 29.10 11.12 -6.52
CA SER A 368 30.16 11.52 -7.45
C SER A 368 29.76 12.73 -8.31
N LYS A 369 28.50 12.74 -8.79
CA LYS A 369 27.93 13.88 -9.53
C LYS A 369 27.84 15.13 -8.66
N TYR A 370 27.43 14.98 -7.40
CA TYR A 370 27.37 16.10 -6.46
C TYR A 370 28.72 16.75 -6.24
N LEU A 371 29.79 15.98 -6.04
CA LEU A 371 31.16 16.49 -5.90
C LEU A 371 31.59 17.26 -7.16
N ALA A 372 31.40 16.69 -8.35
CA ALA A 372 31.77 17.32 -9.61
C ALA A 372 30.93 18.61 -9.87
N ALA A 373 29.62 18.56 -9.60
CA ALA A 373 28.73 19.70 -9.76
C ALA A 373 29.08 20.83 -8.79
N LYS A 374 29.49 20.53 -7.58
CA LYS A 374 29.96 21.51 -6.60
C LYS A 374 31.23 22.23 -7.07
N GLU A 375 32.22 21.50 -7.61
CA GLU A 375 33.43 22.08 -8.19
C GLU A 375 33.08 22.96 -9.41
N GLN A 376 32.21 22.47 -10.29
CA GLN A 376 31.70 23.22 -11.45
C GLN A 376 30.97 24.49 -11.03
N LEU A 377 30.12 24.42 -10.01
CA LEU A 377 29.41 25.59 -9.48
C LEU A 377 30.37 26.67 -9.00
N ASN A 378 31.41 26.30 -8.23
CA ASN A 378 32.41 27.26 -7.75
C ASN A 378 33.22 27.91 -8.91
N ALA A 379 33.62 27.12 -9.89
CA ALA A 379 34.38 27.61 -11.05
C ALA A 379 33.52 28.51 -11.94
N THR A 380 32.28 28.14 -12.24
CA THR A 380 31.36 28.90 -13.07
C THR A 380 30.88 30.18 -12.38
N LYS A 381 30.67 30.15 -11.05
CA LYS A 381 30.37 31.34 -10.25
C LYS A 381 31.49 32.36 -10.36
N THR A 382 32.72 31.96 -10.11
CA THR A 382 33.91 32.82 -10.22
C THR A 382 34.05 33.37 -11.64
N SER A 383 33.85 32.55 -12.67
CA SER A 383 33.90 32.96 -14.06
C SER A 383 32.82 34.02 -14.39
N TYR A 384 31.60 33.81 -13.89
CA TYR A 384 30.50 34.76 -14.08
C TYR A 384 30.80 36.11 -13.39
N GLU A 385 31.20 36.11 -12.13
CA GLU A 385 31.53 37.32 -11.36
C GLU A 385 32.60 38.16 -12.04
N LEU A 386 33.69 37.53 -12.50
CA LEU A 386 34.76 38.20 -13.25
C LEU A 386 34.29 38.73 -14.63
N THR A 387 33.47 37.95 -15.34
CA THR A 387 32.96 38.34 -16.66
C THR A 387 31.95 39.49 -16.53
N GLU A 388 31.14 39.50 -15.49
CA GLU A 388 30.20 40.60 -15.19
C GLU A 388 30.96 41.90 -14.87
N GLU A 389 32.02 41.87 -14.08
CA GLU A 389 32.87 43.02 -13.81
C GLU A 389 33.51 43.56 -15.08
N GLN A 390 34.10 42.64 -15.90
CA GLN A 390 34.70 43.02 -17.19
C GLN A 390 33.69 43.61 -18.18
N PHE A 391 32.43 43.12 -18.16
CA PHE A 391 31.37 43.73 -18.97
C PHE A 391 31.09 45.16 -18.56
N TYR A 392 31.01 45.46 -17.28
CA TYR A 392 30.79 46.81 -16.80
C TYR A 392 31.98 47.76 -17.05
N LEU A 393 33.18 47.21 -17.21
CA LEU A 393 34.38 47.96 -17.64
C LEU A 393 34.48 48.10 -19.17
N GLY A 394 33.51 47.57 -19.94
CA GLY A 394 33.52 47.59 -21.40
C GLY A 394 34.53 46.65 -22.06
N MET A 395 35.13 45.72 -21.30
CA MET A 395 36.12 44.75 -21.79
C MET A 395 35.49 43.46 -22.36
N LYS A 396 34.24 43.20 -22.05
CA LYS A 396 33.43 42.07 -22.51
C LYS A 396 32.10 42.51 -23.07
N ASN A 397 31.53 41.73 -23.99
CA ASN A 397 30.23 42.02 -24.58
C ASN A 397 29.09 41.33 -23.82
N THR A 398 27.84 41.74 -24.13
CA THR A 398 26.60 41.22 -23.50
C THR A 398 26.46 39.72 -23.68
N VAL A 399 26.84 39.16 -24.85
CA VAL A 399 26.69 37.71 -25.12
C VAL A 399 27.62 36.88 -24.22
N GLU A 400 28.89 37.33 -24.04
CA GLU A 400 29.84 36.64 -23.18
C GLU A 400 29.38 36.65 -21.72
N MET A 401 28.84 37.76 -21.23
CA MET A 401 28.30 37.88 -19.88
C MET A 401 27.07 36.95 -19.68
N LEU A 402 26.11 36.97 -20.62
CA LEU A 402 24.94 36.11 -20.56
C LEU A 402 25.29 34.61 -20.65
N THR A 403 26.30 34.25 -21.46
CA THR A 403 26.80 32.89 -21.55
C THR A 403 27.40 32.45 -20.22
N ALA A 404 28.24 33.27 -19.58
CA ALA A 404 28.81 32.96 -18.28
C ALA A 404 27.72 32.83 -17.18
N LYS A 405 26.72 33.72 -17.20
CA LYS A 405 25.55 33.65 -16.31
C LYS A 405 24.78 32.34 -16.49
N ASN A 406 24.46 31.97 -17.74
CA ASN A 406 23.69 30.74 -18.00
C ASN A 406 24.48 29.50 -17.60
N ASN A 407 25.79 29.45 -17.80
CA ASN A 407 26.66 28.35 -17.34
C ASN A 407 26.65 28.26 -15.82
N TRP A 408 26.71 29.37 -15.10
CA TRP A 408 26.61 29.37 -13.63
C TRP A 408 25.23 28.89 -13.14
N LEU A 409 24.13 29.37 -13.76
CA LEU A 409 22.77 28.94 -13.40
C LEU A 409 22.56 27.42 -13.67
N SER A 410 23.08 26.91 -14.79
CA SER A 410 23.05 25.48 -15.08
C SER A 410 23.82 24.67 -14.02
N ALA A 411 25.04 25.12 -13.67
CA ALA A 411 25.83 24.45 -12.62
C ALA A 411 25.14 24.49 -11.24
N GLN A 412 24.43 25.58 -10.92
CA GLN A 412 23.66 25.71 -9.69
C GLN A 412 22.50 24.71 -9.63
N GLN A 413 21.78 24.52 -10.76
CA GLN A 413 20.71 23.53 -10.84
C GLN A 413 21.25 22.08 -10.79
N GLU A 414 22.39 21.82 -11.45
CA GLU A 414 23.05 20.51 -11.44
C GLU A 414 23.54 20.12 -10.04
N GLU A 415 24.12 21.07 -9.30
CA GLU A 415 24.51 20.86 -7.90
C GLU A 415 23.31 20.56 -7.03
N LEU A 416 22.27 21.38 -7.11
CA LEU A 416 21.03 21.24 -6.36
C LEU A 416 20.39 19.85 -6.62
N GLN A 417 20.21 19.47 -7.88
CA GLN A 417 19.63 18.20 -8.27
C GLN A 417 20.45 17.02 -7.77
N SER A 418 21.79 17.04 -7.95
CA SER A 418 22.65 15.94 -7.53
C SER A 418 22.69 15.81 -6.01
N ARG A 419 22.60 16.90 -5.25
CA ARG A 419 22.52 16.91 -3.79
C ARG A 419 21.26 16.19 -3.28
N PHE A 420 20.09 16.54 -3.80
CA PHE A 420 18.84 15.91 -3.40
C PHE A 420 18.76 14.44 -3.85
N MET A 421 19.25 14.11 -5.04
CA MET A 421 19.30 12.73 -5.53
C MET A 421 20.25 11.86 -4.68
N ALA A 422 21.39 12.39 -4.26
CA ALA A 422 22.31 11.68 -3.37
C ALA A 422 21.65 11.41 -2.01
N LEU A 423 20.95 12.40 -1.45
CA LEU A 423 20.24 12.24 -0.18
C LEU A 423 19.12 11.21 -0.29
N LEU A 424 18.30 11.26 -1.36
CA LEU A 424 17.22 10.29 -1.58
C LEU A 424 17.77 8.86 -1.63
N ASN A 425 18.79 8.61 -2.45
CA ASN A 425 19.35 7.27 -2.61
C ASN A 425 20.03 6.75 -1.33
N LEU A 426 20.64 7.65 -0.53
CA LEU A 426 21.16 7.28 0.80
C LEU A 426 20.05 6.86 1.73
N LYS A 427 18.90 7.58 1.75
CA LYS A 427 17.75 7.21 2.58
C LYS A 427 17.09 5.90 2.12
N LEU A 428 17.07 5.61 0.83
CA LEU A 428 16.65 4.31 0.32
C LEU A 428 17.60 3.16 0.76
N LEU A 429 18.92 3.41 0.84
CA LEU A 429 19.85 2.45 1.43
C LEU A 429 19.61 2.27 2.93
N ASP A 430 19.34 3.37 3.68
CA ASP A 430 18.97 3.31 5.10
C ASP A 430 17.75 2.40 5.32
N TYR A 431 16.75 2.47 4.43
CA TYR A 431 15.60 1.55 4.47
C TYR A 431 16.04 0.09 4.36
N TYR A 432 16.90 -0.27 3.37
CA TYR A 432 17.38 -1.64 3.22
C TYR A 432 18.34 -2.11 4.34
N GLU A 433 18.90 -1.18 5.11
CA GLU A 433 19.62 -1.47 6.35
C GLU A 433 18.71 -1.55 7.59
N ASN A 434 17.39 -1.41 7.42
CA ASN A 434 16.41 -1.34 8.50
C ASN A 434 16.65 -0.17 9.48
N LYS A 435 17.12 0.96 8.95
CA LYS A 435 17.27 2.21 9.68
C LYS A 435 16.01 3.07 9.51
N PRO A 436 15.69 3.96 10.46
CA PRO A 436 14.55 4.86 10.33
C PRO A 436 14.78 5.87 9.20
N LEU A 437 13.71 6.16 8.45
CA LEU A 437 13.71 7.18 7.41
C LEU A 437 13.52 8.57 8.05
N THR A 438 14.62 9.24 8.40
CA THR A 438 14.63 10.61 8.94
C THR A 438 15.56 11.50 8.12
N LEU A 439 15.34 12.82 8.17
CA LEU A 439 16.19 13.84 7.52
C LEU A 439 17.06 14.60 8.53
N ASP A 440 16.97 14.22 9.81
CA ASP A 440 17.73 14.82 10.92
C ASP A 440 19.21 14.45 10.91
#